data_858de3d9602dd05611083efdb99ecd42
#
_entry.id   858de3d9602dd05611083efdb99ecd42
#
_cell.length_a   1.000
_cell.length_b   1.000
_cell.length_c   1.000
_cell.angle_alpha   90.00
_cell.angle_beta   90.00
_cell.angle_gamma   90.00
#
_symmetry.space_group_name_H-M   'P 1'
#
loop_
_entity.id
_entity.type
_entity.pdbx_description
1 polymer ?
#
loop_
_entity_poly.entity_id
_entity_poly.type
_entity_poly.pdbx_seq_one_letter_code
_entity_poly.pdbx_strand_id
1 'polypeptide(L)'
;AAKHASQSSPFKHLLKPKLTLIGVEDNKPAAIDALTRHATDADVLVKSVPTKYPSGGAKQTIELLTGRQVPKGGRAVDMGIMVLNVATVFAIKRAIIDGEPLISRIVTLTGDAFKQPGNAWVRLGTPVRWLLQRFELQPEADQRVIMGGPMMGFTLPHAMVPVVKATNCLLSPTRAELPPPGPEQACIRCSACADACPANLLPQELYWYSRVKEYDKAEKLNLFDCIECGACAWVCPSEIPLVQYYKIAKDDIREVRAEHEKAERAKLRFEAKQARFERDKAAREARHAEAAAQRRQAMAAAGGDDPVAAALARPKAKQDAASAGPQPDNAAMMAAREARKQEALARRAAKAAETAESDDAGTAVVAEADPKKAAIAAALASAKAKKAALAAGDEASNTA
;
A
#
# COMPACT_ATOMS: atom_id res chain seq x y z
N ALA A 1 -20.90 -10.02 -29.71
CA ALA A 1 -21.45 -10.03 -28.34
C ALA A 1 -22.88 -10.61 -28.31
N ALA A 2 -23.75 -10.21 -29.23
CA ALA A 2 -25.16 -10.61 -29.22
C ALA A 2 -25.40 -12.12 -29.46
N LYS A 3 -24.63 -12.79 -30.31
CA LYS A 3 -24.78 -14.24 -30.60
C LYS A 3 -24.49 -15.18 -29.41
N HIS A 4 -23.97 -14.67 -28.30
CA HIS A 4 -23.52 -15.48 -27.17
C HIS A 4 -24.39 -15.31 -25.91
N ALA A 5 -25.42 -14.47 -25.94
CA ALA A 5 -26.35 -14.35 -24.83
C ALA A 5 -27.27 -15.59 -24.66
N SER A 6 -27.48 -16.32 -25.72
CA SER A 6 -28.43 -17.46 -25.73
C SER A 6 -27.79 -18.85 -25.54
N GLN A 7 -26.50 -19.00 -25.73
CA GLN A 7 -25.84 -20.27 -25.41
C GLN A 7 -25.39 -20.27 -23.98
N SER A 8 -25.81 -21.24 -23.20
CA SER A 8 -25.51 -21.50 -21.78
C SER A 8 -24.24 -20.77 -21.31
N SER A 9 -24.44 -19.52 -20.83
CA SER A 9 -23.35 -18.70 -20.37
C SER A 9 -22.53 -19.50 -19.35
N PRO A 10 -21.18 -19.53 -19.45
CA PRO A 10 -20.33 -20.15 -18.44
C PRO A 10 -20.70 -19.72 -17.02
N PHE A 11 -21.18 -18.48 -16.87
CA PHE A 11 -21.66 -17.93 -15.61
C PHE A 11 -22.89 -18.63 -15.07
N LYS A 12 -23.87 -18.98 -15.95
CA LYS A 12 -25.05 -19.72 -15.54
C LYS A 12 -24.68 -21.12 -15.03
N HIS A 13 -23.75 -21.77 -15.70
CA HIS A 13 -23.28 -23.09 -15.30
C HIS A 13 -22.48 -23.07 -14.00
N LEU A 14 -21.55 -22.13 -13.86
CA LEU A 14 -20.63 -22.04 -12.72
C LEU A 14 -21.26 -21.37 -11.49
N LEU A 15 -21.95 -20.26 -11.68
CA LEU A 15 -22.45 -19.43 -10.57
C LEU A 15 -23.91 -19.66 -10.24
N LYS A 16 -24.68 -20.27 -11.17
CA LYS A 16 -26.11 -20.53 -11.04
C LYS A 16 -26.89 -19.33 -10.49
N PRO A 17 -26.75 -18.14 -11.12
CA PRO A 17 -27.44 -16.95 -10.64
C PRO A 17 -28.95 -17.13 -10.74
N LYS A 18 -29.69 -16.59 -9.77
CA LYS A 18 -31.16 -16.56 -9.82
C LYS A 18 -31.69 -15.62 -10.90
N LEU A 19 -30.93 -14.58 -11.21
CA LEU A 19 -31.31 -13.55 -12.19
C LEU A 19 -30.04 -12.91 -12.77
N THR A 20 -30.05 -12.69 -14.08
CA THR A 20 -28.99 -11.96 -14.80
C THR A 20 -29.61 -10.68 -15.38
N LEU A 21 -29.10 -9.53 -14.95
CA LEU A 21 -29.55 -8.22 -15.45
C LEU A 21 -28.47 -7.63 -16.37
N ILE A 22 -28.86 -7.19 -17.55
CA ILE A 22 -27.98 -6.50 -18.50
C ILE A 22 -28.47 -5.05 -18.57
N GLY A 23 -27.76 -4.13 -17.90
CA GLY A 23 -28.03 -2.69 -17.99
C GLY A 23 -27.40 -2.10 -19.24
N VAL A 24 -28.18 -1.40 -20.06
CA VAL A 24 -27.73 -0.70 -21.26
C VAL A 24 -28.26 0.70 -21.24
N GLU A 25 -27.42 1.68 -21.52
CA GLU A 25 -27.84 3.09 -21.59
C GLU A 25 -28.87 3.31 -22.71
N ASP A 26 -29.86 4.14 -22.44
CA ASP A 26 -30.99 4.45 -23.32
C ASP A 26 -30.58 5.08 -24.67
N ASN A 27 -29.39 5.72 -24.71
CA ASN A 27 -28.82 6.26 -25.96
C ASN A 27 -28.23 5.18 -26.91
N LYS A 28 -28.41 3.90 -26.59
CA LYS A 28 -27.89 2.76 -27.40
C LYS A 28 -29.01 1.81 -27.84
N PRO A 29 -30.05 2.29 -28.58
CA PRO A 29 -31.21 1.49 -28.93
C PRO A 29 -30.86 0.23 -29.72
N ALA A 30 -29.95 0.32 -30.69
CA ALA A 30 -29.50 -0.82 -31.46
C ALA A 30 -28.84 -1.93 -30.61
N ALA A 31 -28.16 -1.58 -29.52
CA ALA A 31 -27.59 -2.55 -28.59
C ALA A 31 -28.68 -3.19 -27.74
N ILE A 32 -29.66 -2.40 -27.28
CA ILE A 32 -30.82 -2.89 -26.50
C ILE A 32 -31.59 -3.91 -27.36
N ASP A 33 -31.94 -3.58 -28.59
CA ASP A 33 -32.67 -4.46 -29.51
C ASP A 33 -31.88 -5.75 -29.80
N ALA A 34 -30.59 -5.63 -30.06
CA ALA A 34 -29.74 -6.78 -30.34
C ALA A 34 -29.64 -7.73 -29.12
N LEU A 35 -29.49 -7.19 -27.92
CA LEU A 35 -29.43 -7.99 -26.69
C LEU A 35 -30.78 -8.61 -26.35
N THR A 36 -31.85 -7.87 -26.47
CA THR A 36 -33.21 -8.36 -26.18
C THR A 36 -33.60 -9.52 -27.11
N ARG A 37 -33.26 -9.45 -28.40
CA ARG A 37 -33.51 -10.56 -29.36
C ARG A 37 -32.73 -11.82 -29.01
N HIS A 38 -31.60 -11.72 -28.31
CA HIS A 38 -30.77 -12.87 -27.96
C HIS A 38 -30.93 -13.29 -26.49
N ALA A 39 -31.62 -12.52 -25.67
CA ALA A 39 -31.95 -12.87 -24.29
C ALA A 39 -33.22 -13.72 -24.25
N THR A 40 -33.10 -14.97 -24.70
CA THR A 40 -34.24 -15.90 -24.79
C THR A 40 -34.59 -16.59 -23.47
N ASP A 41 -33.65 -16.58 -22.52
CA ASP A 41 -33.82 -17.23 -21.22
C ASP A 41 -34.64 -16.34 -20.27
N ALA A 42 -35.62 -16.91 -19.58
CA ALA A 42 -36.51 -16.16 -18.66
C ALA A 42 -35.79 -15.47 -17.48
N ASP A 43 -34.59 -15.96 -17.14
CA ASP A 43 -33.75 -15.43 -16.08
C ASP A 43 -32.72 -14.41 -16.57
N VAL A 44 -32.76 -14.01 -17.85
CA VAL A 44 -31.90 -12.95 -18.42
C VAL A 44 -32.77 -11.80 -18.89
N LEU A 45 -32.63 -10.66 -18.21
CA LEU A 45 -33.40 -9.46 -18.52
C LEU A 45 -32.48 -8.32 -18.98
N VAL A 46 -32.84 -7.70 -20.11
CA VAL A 46 -32.22 -6.47 -20.60
C VAL A 46 -33.01 -5.27 -20.08
N LYS A 47 -32.35 -4.34 -19.40
CA LYS A 47 -32.94 -3.13 -18.82
C LYS A 47 -32.27 -1.91 -19.42
N SER A 48 -33.09 -1.00 -19.94
CA SER A 48 -32.65 0.34 -20.30
C SER A 48 -32.39 1.14 -19.02
N VAL A 49 -31.25 1.82 -18.95
CA VAL A 49 -30.90 2.72 -17.85
C VAL A 49 -30.63 4.13 -18.40
N PRO A 50 -30.91 5.19 -17.63
CA PRO A 50 -30.65 6.55 -18.08
C PRO A 50 -29.16 6.78 -18.40
N THR A 51 -28.90 7.48 -19.50
CA THR A 51 -27.55 7.94 -19.87
C THR A 51 -27.18 9.11 -18.96
N LYS A 52 -26.70 8.83 -17.76
CA LYS A 52 -26.25 9.81 -16.78
C LYS A 52 -24.95 9.35 -16.15
N TYR A 53 -23.92 10.20 -16.23
CA TYR A 53 -22.65 9.92 -15.56
C TYR A 53 -22.82 10.08 -14.03
N PRO A 54 -22.30 9.16 -13.19
CA PRO A 54 -21.52 7.93 -13.47
C PRO A 54 -22.34 6.62 -13.31
N SER A 55 -23.48 6.48 -13.95
CA SER A 55 -24.37 5.29 -13.86
C SER A 55 -23.65 3.95 -14.13
N GLY A 56 -22.55 3.96 -14.88
CA GLY A 56 -21.72 2.80 -15.17
C GLY A 56 -20.84 2.31 -14.00
N GLY A 57 -20.78 3.02 -12.88
CA GLY A 57 -20.11 2.57 -11.67
C GLY A 57 -20.83 1.37 -11.05
N ALA A 58 -20.08 0.38 -10.51
CA ALA A 58 -20.69 -0.86 -10.01
C ALA A 58 -21.75 -0.61 -8.92
N LYS A 59 -21.50 0.27 -7.95
CA LYS A 59 -22.46 0.61 -6.89
C LYS A 59 -23.72 1.28 -7.46
N GLN A 60 -23.55 2.22 -8.39
CA GLN A 60 -24.62 2.93 -9.07
C GLN A 60 -25.45 2.00 -9.96
N THR A 61 -24.79 1.13 -10.71
CA THR A 61 -25.47 0.11 -11.54
C THR A 61 -26.34 -0.82 -10.68
N ILE A 62 -25.85 -1.26 -9.52
CA ILE A 62 -26.62 -2.10 -8.58
C ILE A 62 -27.87 -1.36 -8.14
N GLU A 63 -27.73 -0.12 -7.69
CA GLU A 63 -28.84 0.70 -7.22
C GLU A 63 -29.88 0.94 -8.33
N LEU A 64 -29.44 1.32 -9.53
CA LEU A 64 -30.31 1.54 -10.69
C LEU A 64 -31.09 0.30 -11.11
N LEU A 65 -30.46 -0.86 -11.08
CA LEU A 65 -31.08 -2.10 -11.57
C LEU A 65 -31.87 -2.86 -10.50
N THR A 66 -31.53 -2.70 -9.23
CA THR A 66 -32.11 -3.50 -8.14
C THR A 66 -32.78 -2.68 -7.04
N GLY A 67 -32.60 -1.37 -7.01
CA GLY A 67 -33.06 -0.50 -5.92
C GLY A 67 -32.29 -0.68 -4.61
N ARG A 68 -31.22 -1.53 -4.59
CA ARG A 68 -30.45 -1.85 -3.39
C ARG A 68 -29.13 -1.10 -3.38
N GLN A 69 -28.76 -0.52 -2.25
CA GLN A 69 -27.47 0.14 -2.07
C GLN A 69 -26.44 -0.82 -1.44
N VAL A 70 -25.20 -0.72 -1.89
CA VAL A 70 -24.09 -1.45 -1.28
C VAL A 70 -23.72 -0.75 0.03
N PRO A 71 -23.73 -1.45 1.18
CA PRO A 71 -23.41 -0.86 2.48
C PRO A 71 -22.02 -0.24 2.52
N LYS A 72 -21.80 0.72 3.45
CA LYS A 72 -20.50 1.33 3.71
C LYS A 72 -19.48 0.24 4.04
N GLY A 73 -18.33 0.29 3.37
CA GLY A 73 -17.27 -0.72 3.55
C GLY A 73 -17.61 -2.11 3.02
N GLY A 74 -18.87 -2.36 2.60
CA GLY A 74 -19.32 -3.62 2.04
C GLY A 74 -18.94 -3.80 0.57
N ARG A 75 -18.98 -5.04 0.10
CA ARG A 75 -18.77 -5.42 -1.31
C ARG A 75 -20.07 -5.94 -1.90
N ALA A 76 -20.25 -5.76 -3.20
CA ALA A 76 -21.42 -6.30 -3.92
C ALA A 76 -21.59 -7.81 -3.72
N VAL A 77 -20.48 -8.55 -3.66
CA VAL A 77 -20.47 -10.02 -3.43
C VAL A 77 -21.07 -10.38 -2.08
N ASP A 78 -20.89 -9.56 -1.04
CA ASP A 78 -21.45 -9.81 0.29
C ASP A 78 -22.99 -9.73 0.28
N MET A 79 -23.56 -9.07 -0.74
CA MET A 79 -25.02 -9.01 -1.01
C MET A 79 -25.49 -10.11 -1.98
N GLY A 80 -24.60 -11.01 -2.39
CA GLY A 80 -24.91 -12.00 -3.43
C GLY A 80 -25.00 -11.44 -4.85
N ILE A 81 -24.39 -10.26 -5.12
CA ILE A 81 -24.43 -9.58 -6.41
C ILE A 81 -23.03 -9.53 -7.01
N MET A 82 -22.90 -9.91 -8.29
CA MET A 82 -21.68 -9.76 -9.06
C MET A 82 -21.92 -8.82 -10.24
N VAL A 83 -21.14 -7.76 -10.34
CA VAL A 83 -21.18 -6.80 -11.46
C VAL A 83 -19.95 -7.02 -12.34
N LEU A 84 -20.17 -7.21 -13.62
CA LEU A 84 -19.14 -7.45 -14.61
C LEU A 84 -19.32 -6.52 -15.82
N ASN A 85 -18.22 -5.99 -16.29
CA ASN A 85 -18.22 -5.27 -17.57
C ASN A 85 -18.42 -6.26 -18.73
N VAL A 86 -19.15 -5.85 -19.77
CA VAL A 86 -19.46 -6.68 -20.94
C VAL A 86 -18.20 -7.21 -21.63
N ALA A 87 -17.12 -6.44 -21.70
CA ALA A 87 -15.87 -6.91 -22.29
C ALA A 87 -15.21 -8.01 -21.43
N THR A 88 -15.36 -7.95 -20.10
CA THR A 88 -14.91 -9.00 -19.18
C THR A 88 -15.72 -10.30 -19.39
N VAL A 89 -17.04 -10.19 -19.49
CA VAL A 89 -17.93 -11.34 -19.77
C VAL A 89 -17.54 -12.01 -21.10
N PHE A 90 -17.30 -11.20 -22.13
CA PHE A 90 -16.85 -11.70 -23.43
C PHE A 90 -15.49 -12.42 -23.35
N ALA A 91 -14.53 -11.85 -22.63
CA ALA A 91 -13.21 -12.45 -22.44
C ALA A 91 -13.27 -13.76 -21.66
N ILE A 92 -14.14 -13.86 -20.64
CA ILE A 92 -14.34 -15.11 -19.87
C ILE A 92 -14.96 -16.19 -20.76
N LYS A 93 -15.94 -15.83 -21.62
CA LYS A 93 -16.49 -16.78 -22.60
C LYS A 93 -15.40 -17.33 -23.51
N ARG A 94 -14.56 -16.48 -24.07
CA ARG A 94 -13.45 -16.90 -24.93
C ARG A 94 -12.47 -17.82 -24.20
N ALA A 95 -12.13 -17.47 -22.95
CA ALA A 95 -11.19 -18.27 -22.18
C ALA A 95 -11.74 -19.66 -21.83
N ILE A 96 -13.02 -19.76 -21.44
CA ILE A 96 -13.62 -21.01 -20.96
C ILE A 96 -14.15 -21.90 -22.12
N ILE A 97 -14.82 -21.28 -23.09
CA ILE A 97 -15.47 -22.04 -24.19
C ILE A 97 -14.50 -22.23 -25.36
N ASP A 98 -13.77 -21.19 -25.74
CA ASP A 98 -12.94 -21.21 -26.94
C ASP A 98 -11.47 -21.56 -26.63
N GLY A 99 -11.08 -21.66 -25.33
CA GLY A 99 -9.70 -21.94 -24.92
C GLY A 99 -8.74 -20.80 -25.22
N GLU A 100 -9.23 -19.58 -25.50
CA GLU A 100 -8.43 -18.44 -25.90
C GLU A 100 -8.08 -17.53 -24.70
N PRO A 101 -6.81 -17.39 -24.34
CA PRO A 101 -6.39 -16.48 -23.26
C PRO A 101 -6.63 -15.03 -23.66
N LEU A 102 -6.77 -14.15 -22.64
CA LEU A 102 -6.89 -12.71 -22.86
C LEU A 102 -5.54 -12.09 -23.25
N ILE A 103 -5.24 -12.10 -24.54
CA ILE A 103 -4.03 -11.50 -25.14
C ILE A 103 -4.32 -10.26 -25.97
N SER A 104 -5.58 -9.95 -26.21
CA SER A 104 -6.02 -8.76 -26.97
C SER A 104 -7.33 -8.24 -26.43
N ARG A 105 -7.57 -6.95 -26.62
CA ARG A 105 -8.83 -6.31 -26.26
C ARG A 105 -9.19 -5.20 -27.22
N ILE A 106 -10.43 -4.76 -27.20
CA ILE A 106 -10.89 -3.57 -27.91
C ILE A 106 -10.44 -2.35 -27.09
N VAL A 107 -9.80 -1.41 -27.76
CA VAL A 107 -9.44 -0.09 -27.25
C VAL A 107 -10.10 0.96 -28.13
N THR A 108 -10.79 1.91 -27.50
CA THR A 108 -11.38 3.07 -28.16
C THR A 108 -10.35 4.16 -28.24
N LEU A 109 -10.15 4.75 -29.42
CA LEU A 109 -9.34 5.93 -29.62
C LEU A 109 -10.28 7.08 -30.00
N THR A 110 -10.27 8.15 -29.23
CA THR A 110 -11.21 9.27 -29.34
C THR A 110 -10.56 10.61 -28.93
N GLY A 111 -11.23 11.68 -29.23
CA GLY A 111 -10.77 13.05 -29.05
C GLY A 111 -10.50 13.71 -30.40
N ASP A 112 -10.69 15.01 -30.47
CA ASP A 112 -10.62 15.79 -31.70
C ASP A 112 -9.21 15.87 -32.29
N ALA A 113 -8.19 15.50 -31.54
CA ALA A 113 -6.82 15.42 -32.03
C ALA A 113 -6.56 14.20 -32.95
N PHE A 114 -7.46 13.19 -32.96
CA PHE A 114 -7.35 12.07 -33.89
C PHE A 114 -8.05 12.34 -35.19
N LYS A 115 -7.35 12.16 -36.33
CA LYS A 115 -7.94 12.26 -37.66
C LYS A 115 -8.89 11.08 -37.95
N GLN A 116 -8.60 9.92 -37.42
CA GLN A 116 -9.36 8.68 -37.59
C GLN A 116 -9.75 8.04 -36.25
N PRO A 117 -10.64 8.68 -35.45
CA PRO A 117 -11.08 8.09 -34.20
C PRO A 117 -11.84 6.78 -34.45
N GLY A 118 -11.81 5.86 -33.49
CA GLY A 118 -12.51 4.58 -33.65
C GLY A 118 -12.11 3.51 -32.64
N ASN A 119 -12.54 2.28 -32.89
CA ASN A 119 -12.25 1.12 -32.06
C ASN A 119 -11.29 0.17 -32.76
N ALA A 120 -10.31 -0.34 -32.05
CA ALA A 120 -9.35 -1.31 -32.55
C ALA A 120 -9.18 -2.52 -31.64
N TRP A 121 -8.97 -3.68 -32.25
CA TRP A 121 -8.43 -4.84 -31.55
C TRP A 121 -6.91 -4.63 -31.34
N VAL A 122 -6.48 -4.56 -30.10
CA VAL A 122 -5.10 -4.27 -29.73
C VAL A 122 -4.55 -5.42 -28.88
N ARG A 123 -3.35 -5.88 -29.19
CA ARG A 123 -2.64 -6.86 -28.35
C ARG A 123 -2.14 -6.20 -27.08
N LEU A 124 -2.23 -6.92 -25.97
CA LEU A 124 -1.63 -6.48 -24.71
C LEU A 124 -0.10 -6.35 -24.88
N GLY A 125 0.45 -5.29 -24.32
CA GLY A 125 1.87 -4.96 -24.49
C GLY A 125 2.18 -4.03 -25.66
N THR A 126 1.21 -3.74 -26.56
CA THR A 126 1.41 -2.78 -27.66
C THR A 126 1.68 -1.39 -27.08
N PRO A 127 2.78 -0.72 -27.46
CA PRO A 127 3.04 0.66 -27.03
C PRO A 127 1.96 1.62 -27.53
N VAL A 128 1.50 2.52 -26.66
CA VAL A 128 0.50 3.54 -27.01
C VAL A 128 0.95 4.37 -28.21
N ARG A 129 2.23 4.69 -28.32
CA ARG A 129 2.82 5.43 -29.47
C ARG A 129 2.41 4.84 -30.81
N TRP A 130 2.41 3.50 -30.94
CA TRP A 130 2.02 2.84 -32.19
C TRP A 130 0.55 3.13 -32.54
N LEU A 131 -0.34 3.12 -31.54
CA LEU A 131 -1.75 3.43 -31.72
C LEU A 131 -1.95 4.89 -32.12
N LEU A 132 -1.26 5.83 -31.46
CA LEU A 132 -1.32 7.26 -31.80
C LEU A 132 -0.91 7.50 -33.26
N GLN A 133 0.14 6.86 -33.72
CA GLN A 133 0.59 6.94 -35.14
C GLN A 133 -0.42 6.29 -36.09
N ARG A 134 -0.93 5.11 -35.76
CA ARG A 134 -1.86 4.33 -36.60
C ARG A 134 -3.20 5.04 -36.82
N PHE A 135 -3.66 5.79 -35.81
CA PHE A 135 -4.91 6.55 -35.87
C PHE A 135 -4.68 8.03 -36.20
N GLU A 136 -3.51 8.34 -36.74
CA GLU A 136 -3.14 9.66 -37.27
C GLU A 136 -3.41 10.80 -36.25
N LEU A 137 -2.83 10.68 -35.06
CA LEU A 137 -2.87 11.77 -34.08
C LEU A 137 -2.25 13.03 -34.71
N GLN A 138 -2.97 14.14 -34.61
CA GLN A 138 -2.51 15.48 -34.99
C GLN A 138 -2.12 16.24 -33.70
N PRO A 139 -0.86 16.17 -33.26
CA PRO A 139 -0.50 16.71 -31.95
C PRO A 139 -0.46 18.24 -31.99
N GLU A 140 -1.06 18.86 -30.98
CA GLU A 140 -0.89 20.29 -30.67
C GLU A 140 0.28 20.47 -29.67
N ALA A 141 0.66 21.73 -29.41
CA ALA A 141 1.59 22.03 -28.34
C ALA A 141 1.01 21.53 -27.00
N ASP A 142 1.84 20.82 -26.21
CA ASP A 142 1.44 20.22 -24.92
C ASP A 142 0.30 19.19 -25.05
N GLN A 143 0.28 18.43 -26.14
CA GLN A 143 -0.75 17.43 -26.40
C GLN A 143 -0.84 16.43 -25.26
N ARG A 144 -2.03 16.31 -24.68
CA ARG A 144 -2.34 15.34 -23.63
C ARG A 144 -2.89 14.05 -24.23
N VAL A 145 -2.42 12.92 -23.72
CA VAL A 145 -3.00 11.60 -24.00
C VAL A 145 -3.48 11.01 -22.69
N ILE A 146 -4.77 10.79 -22.58
CA ILE A 146 -5.44 10.31 -21.37
C ILE A 146 -5.78 8.82 -21.56
N MET A 147 -5.34 7.98 -20.64
CA MET A 147 -5.75 6.58 -20.58
C MET A 147 -7.01 6.48 -19.73
N GLY A 148 -8.12 6.10 -20.37
CA GLY A 148 -9.45 6.07 -19.76
C GLY A 148 -10.36 7.17 -20.28
N GLY A 149 -11.47 7.44 -19.56
CA GLY A 149 -12.41 8.49 -19.90
C GLY A 149 -11.99 9.88 -19.40
N PRO A 150 -12.67 10.95 -19.83
CA PRO A 150 -12.29 12.33 -19.51
C PRO A 150 -12.37 12.64 -18.01
N MET A 151 -13.24 11.98 -17.27
CA MET A 151 -13.48 12.25 -15.85
C MET A 151 -12.59 11.45 -14.90
N MET A 152 -12.35 10.17 -15.19
CA MET A 152 -11.62 9.25 -14.32
C MET A 152 -10.28 8.78 -14.91
N GLY A 153 -9.98 9.12 -16.15
CA GLY A 153 -8.72 8.79 -16.80
C GLY A 153 -7.55 9.57 -16.21
N PHE A 154 -6.36 9.18 -16.59
CA PHE A 154 -5.12 9.86 -16.19
C PHE A 154 -4.25 10.13 -17.39
N THR A 155 -3.56 11.27 -17.39
CA THR A 155 -2.63 11.65 -18.45
C THR A 155 -1.39 10.76 -18.40
N LEU A 156 -1.00 10.23 -19.55
CA LEU A 156 0.20 9.42 -19.68
C LEU A 156 1.45 10.31 -19.62
N PRO A 157 2.49 9.90 -18.88
CA PRO A 157 3.75 10.64 -18.80
C PRO A 157 4.55 10.58 -20.13
N HIS A 158 4.36 9.52 -20.91
CA HIS A 158 4.98 9.33 -22.23
C HIS A 158 4.23 8.26 -23.04
N ALA A 159 4.39 8.29 -24.35
CA ALA A 159 3.68 7.40 -25.27
C ALA A 159 4.23 5.95 -25.34
N MET A 160 5.33 5.64 -24.65
CA MET A 160 5.89 4.27 -24.64
C MET A 160 5.20 3.35 -23.65
N VAL A 161 4.23 3.85 -22.88
CA VAL A 161 3.40 3.02 -21.97
C VAL A 161 2.69 1.93 -22.78
N PRO A 162 2.73 0.65 -22.33
CA PRO A 162 2.06 -0.42 -23.04
C PRO A 162 0.56 -0.45 -22.76
N VAL A 163 -0.22 -0.94 -23.72
CA VAL A 163 -1.62 -1.30 -23.51
C VAL A 163 -1.70 -2.49 -22.55
N VAL A 164 -2.46 -2.33 -21.48
CA VAL A 164 -2.68 -3.36 -20.45
C VAL A 164 -4.13 -3.84 -20.42
N LYS A 165 -4.43 -4.85 -19.61
CA LYS A 165 -5.78 -5.41 -19.48
C LYS A 165 -6.85 -4.37 -19.10
N ALA A 166 -6.48 -3.31 -18.38
CA ALA A 166 -7.38 -2.24 -17.96
C ALA A 166 -7.56 -1.15 -19.01
N THR A 167 -6.70 -1.06 -20.03
CA THR A 167 -6.76 -0.01 -21.08
C THR A 167 -7.97 -0.24 -21.96
N ASN A 168 -9.00 0.58 -21.84
CA ASN A 168 -10.22 0.50 -22.65
C ASN A 168 -10.39 1.70 -23.59
N CYS A 169 -9.75 2.83 -23.29
CA CYS A 169 -9.85 4.05 -24.05
C CYS A 169 -8.52 4.84 -24.01
N LEU A 170 -8.20 5.47 -25.11
CA LEU A 170 -7.17 6.48 -25.23
C LEU A 170 -7.86 7.74 -25.79
N LEU A 171 -7.94 8.76 -24.94
CA LEU A 171 -8.53 10.05 -25.28
C LEU A 171 -7.40 11.06 -25.52
N SER A 172 -7.38 11.68 -26.67
CA SER A 172 -6.45 12.76 -26.99
C SER A 172 -7.23 13.99 -27.44
N PRO A 173 -7.62 14.86 -26.49
CA PRO A 173 -8.43 16.04 -26.79
C PRO A 173 -7.55 17.15 -27.34
N THR A 174 -8.12 18.00 -28.20
CA THR A 174 -7.55 19.31 -28.53
C THR A 174 -7.68 20.28 -27.34
N ARG A 175 -6.98 21.40 -27.39
CA ARG A 175 -7.13 22.46 -26.36
C ARG A 175 -8.54 23.06 -26.37
N ALA A 176 -9.22 23.05 -27.49
CA ALA A 176 -10.60 23.54 -27.60
C ALA A 176 -11.59 22.57 -26.94
N GLU A 177 -11.40 21.26 -27.12
CA GLU A 177 -12.23 20.20 -26.54
C GLU A 177 -12.08 20.10 -25.02
N LEU A 178 -10.85 20.17 -24.55
CA LEU A 178 -10.51 20.08 -23.10
C LEU A 178 -9.46 21.14 -22.74
N PRO A 179 -9.87 22.38 -22.47
CA PRO A 179 -8.94 23.44 -22.10
C PRO A 179 -8.17 23.08 -20.83
N PRO A 180 -6.94 23.59 -20.64
CA PRO A 180 -6.23 23.43 -19.39
C PRO A 180 -7.05 24.08 -18.25
N PRO A 181 -7.08 23.47 -17.05
CA PRO A 181 -7.76 24.06 -15.91
C PRO A 181 -7.14 25.41 -15.55
N GLY A 182 -7.97 26.35 -15.12
CA GLY A 182 -7.50 27.60 -14.53
C GLY A 182 -6.89 27.40 -13.15
N PRO A 183 -6.40 28.48 -12.53
CA PRO A 183 -5.90 28.43 -11.18
C PRO A 183 -7.04 28.15 -10.16
N GLU A 184 -6.76 27.30 -9.16
CA GLU A 184 -7.68 27.04 -8.06
C GLU A 184 -8.08 28.33 -7.34
N GLN A 185 -9.38 28.57 -7.23
CA GLN A 185 -9.96 29.71 -6.51
C GLN A 185 -10.51 29.27 -5.16
N ALA A 186 -10.76 30.25 -4.29
CA ALA A 186 -11.39 29.98 -2.99
C ALA A 186 -12.81 29.43 -3.16
N CYS A 187 -13.19 28.45 -2.32
CA CYS A 187 -14.52 27.87 -2.31
C CYS A 187 -15.58 28.93 -1.95
N ILE A 188 -16.54 29.16 -2.83
CA ILE A 188 -17.65 30.10 -2.63
C ILE A 188 -18.87 29.49 -1.91
N ARG A 189 -18.80 28.23 -1.49
CA ARG A 189 -19.87 27.48 -0.77
C ARG A 189 -21.20 27.40 -1.54
N CYS A 190 -21.16 27.26 -2.84
CA CYS A 190 -22.36 27.20 -3.71
C CYS A 190 -23.11 25.85 -3.64
N SER A 191 -22.56 24.82 -3.00
CA SER A 191 -23.11 23.46 -2.85
C SER A 191 -23.29 22.64 -4.13
N ALA A 192 -22.99 23.16 -5.32
CA ALA A 192 -23.13 22.44 -6.59
C ALA A 192 -22.40 21.09 -6.59
N CYS A 193 -21.28 20.97 -5.88
CA CYS A 193 -20.55 19.73 -5.75
C CYS A 193 -21.28 18.66 -4.92
N ALA A 194 -22.12 19.05 -3.96
CA ALA A 194 -22.96 18.14 -3.18
C ALA A 194 -24.13 17.61 -4.04
N ASP A 195 -24.77 18.50 -4.80
CA ASP A 195 -25.88 18.15 -5.69
C ASP A 195 -25.44 17.19 -6.81
N ALA A 196 -24.18 17.35 -7.29
CA ALA A 196 -23.62 16.49 -8.32
C ALA A 196 -23.10 15.15 -7.77
N CYS A 197 -22.99 14.95 -6.45
CA CYS A 197 -22.39 13.76 -5.87
C CYS A 197 -23.30 12.53 -5.96
N PRO A 198 -22.93 11.47 -6.70
CA PRO A 198 -23.76 10.26 -6.83
C PRO A 198 -23.76 9.39 -5.55
N ALA A 199 -22.89 9.67 -4.60
CA ALA A 199 -22.81 8.98 -3.32
C ALA A 199 -23.37 9.81 -2.15
N ASN A 200 -24.06 10.91 -2.44
CA ASN A 200 -24.68 11.82 -1.46
C ASN A 200 -23.70 12.26 -0.35
N LEU A 201 -22.45 12.53 -0.72
CA LEU A 201 -21.42 13.03 0.19
C LEU A 201 -21.48 14.57 0.24
N LEU A 202 -20.70 15.13 1.17
CA LEU A 202 -20.48 16.58 1.30
C LEU A 202 -19.06 16.94 0.81
N PRO A 203 -18.85 17.11 -0.52
CA PRO A 203 -17.52 17.31 -1.07
C PRO A 203 -16.79 18.54 -0.52
N GLN A 204 -17.52 19.64 -0.25
CA GLN A 204 -16.91 20.86 0.31
C GLN A 204 -16.30 20.61 1.70
N GLU A 205 -16.96 19.81 2.55
CA GLU A 205 -16.44 19.49 3.89
C GLU A 205 -15.27 18.49 3.80
N LEU A 206 -15.43 17.47 2.96
CA LEU A 206 -14.34 16.53 2.68
C LEU A 206 -13.09 17.26 2.17
N TYR A 207 -13.24 18.29 1.32
CA TYR A 207 -12.14 19.11 0.84
C TYR A 207 -11.42 19.82 1.99
N TRP A 208 -12.18 20.51 2.87
CA TRP A 208 -11.58 21.23 3.97
C TRP A 208 -10.78 20.31 4.90
N TYR A 209 -11.36 19.18 5.32
CA TYR A 209 -10.67 18.24 6.20
C TYR A 209 -9.48 17.53 5.52
N SER A 210 -9.59 17.22 4.24
CA SER A 210 -8.49 16.65 3.47
C SER A 210 -7.32 17.64 3.33
N ARG A 211 -7.62 18.92 3.07
CA ARG A 211 -6.62 19.98 2.92
C ARG A 211 -5.84 20.25 4.20
N VAL A 212 -6.52 20.26 5.35
CA VAL A 212 -5.89 20.48 6.66
C VAL A 212 -5.39 19.19 7.31
N LYS A 213 -5.51 18.04 6.62
CA LYS A 213 -5.08 16.71 7.09
C LYS A 213 -5.79 16.22 8.37
N GLU A 214 -7.01 16.70 8.63
CA GLU A 214 -7.88 16.19 9.69
C GLU A 214 -8.61 14.91 9.23
N TYR A 215 -7.86 13.85 9.01
CA TYR A 215 -8.35 12.64 8.36
C TYR A 215 -9.44 11.92 9.15
N ASP A 216 -9.40 11.95 10.48
CA ASP A 216 -10.44 11.34 11.33
C ASP A 216 -11.83 11.97 11.06
N LYS A 217 -11.88 13.28 10.81
CA LYS A 217 -13.15 13.97 10.45
C LYS A 217 -13.57 13.63 9.03
N ALA A 218 -12.62 13.57 8.08
CA ALA A 218 -12.91 13.17 6.72
C ALA A 218 -13.47 11.73 6.65
N GLU A 219 -12.97 10.81 7.47
CA GLU A 219 -13.49 9.44 7.58
C GLU A 219 -14.90 9.38 8.18
N LYS A 220 -15.19 10.20 9.19
CA LYS A 220 -16.55 10.32 9.75
C LYS A 220 -17.56 10.83 8.72
N LEU A 221 -17.11 11.65 7.77
CA LEU A 221 -17.90 12.11 6.63
C LEU A 221 -17.88 11.14 5.43
N ASN A 222 -17.48 9.91 5.66
CA ASN A 222 -17.49 8.83 4.66
C ASN A 222 -16.58 9.07 3.44
N LEU A 223 -15.37 9.63 3.64
CA LEU A 223 -14.40 9.84 2.56
C LEU A 223 -14.19 8.59 1.69
N PHE A 224 -14.18 7.39 2.29
CA PHE A 224 -13.96 6.14 1.56
C PHE A 224 -15.16 5.69 0.71
N ASP A 225 -16.33 6.25 0.87
CA ASP A 225 -17.48 6.01 -0.02
C ASP A 225 -17.42 6.87 -1.30
N CYS A 226 -16.53 7.86 -1.35
CA CYS A 226 -16.23 8.59 -2.58
C CYS A 226 -15.67 7.64 -3.64
N ILE A 227 -16.36 7.55 -4.79
CA ILE A 227 -15.95 6.72 -5.94
C ILE A 227 -14.99 7.41 -6.90
N GLU A 228 -14.53 8.62 -6.56
CA GLU A 228 -13.56 9.41 -7.34
C GLU A 228 -14.00 9.70 -8.78
N CYS A 229 -15.31 9.82 -8.99
CA CYS A 229 -15.87 9.99 -10.32
C CYS A 229 -15.58 11.36 -10.98
N GLY A 230 -15.18 12.37 -10.22
CA GLY A 230 -14.86 13.69 -10.76
C GLY A 230 -16.06 14.64 -10.91
N ALA A 231 -17.31 14.19 -10.78
CA ALA A 231 -18.48 15.02 -11.01
C ALA A 231 -18.49 16.30 -10.16
N CYS A 232 -18.08 16.21 -8.89
CA CYS A 232 -18.00 17.37 -7.99
C CYS A 232 -16.94 18.40 -8.44
N ALA A 233 -15.78 17.94 -8.96
CA ALA A 233 -14.75 18.82 -9.47
C ALA A 233 -15.18 19.50 -10.79
N TRP A 234 -15.90 18.75 -11.65
CA TRP A 234 -16.42 19.27 -12.92
C TRP A 234 -17.39 20.43 -12.75
N VAL A 235 -18.28 20.36 -11.76
CA VAL A 235 -19.27 21.41 -11.52
C VAL A 235 -18.76 22.54 -10.63
N CYS A 236 -17.53 22.49 -10.17
CA CYS A 236 -16.96 23.48 -9.26
C CYS A 236 -16.62 24.77 -10.00
N PRO A 237 -17.29 25.91 -9.72
CA PRO A 237 -16.98 27.18 -10.38
C PRO A 237 -15.65 27.77 -9.93
N SER A 238 -15.09 27.29 -8.82
CA SER A 238 -13.78 27.69 -8.30
C SER A 238 -12.63 26.80 -8.80
N GLU A 239 -12.89 25.91 -9.74
CA GLU A 239 -11.92 24.99 -10.34
C GLU A 239 -11.07 24.19 -9.32
N ILE A 240 -11.64 23.91 -8.15
CA ILE A 240 -10.95 23.14 -7.10
C ILE A 240 -10.85 21.68 -7.54
N PRO A 241 -9.65 21.09 -7.57
CA PRO A 241 -9.44 19.69 -7.93
C PRO A 241 -9.81 18.73 -6.77
N LEU A 242 -11.11 18.78 -6.36
CA LEU A 242 -11.65 18.10 -5.18
C LEU A 242 -11.21 16.63 -5.08
N VAL A 243 -11.33 15.89 -6.18
CA VAL A 243 -11.00 14.47 -6.21
C VAL A 243 -9.51 14.22 -5.95
N GLN A 244 -8.64 15.13 -6.37
CA GLN A 244 -7.20 14.99 -6.11
C GLN A 244 -6.89 15.07 -4.62
N TYR A 245 -7.53 16.00 -3.90
CA TYR A 245 -7.42 16.10 -2.45
C TYR A 245 -7.90 14.81 -1.76
N TYR A 246 -9.01 14.22 -2.23
CA TYR A 246 -9.52 12.97 -1.65
C TYR A 246 -8.61 11.77 -1.92
N LYS A 247 -8.01 11.68 -3.10
CA LYS A 247 -7.04 10.63 -3.43
C LYS A 247 -5.83 10.70 -2.50
N ILE A 248 -5.25 11.89 -2.34
CA ILE A 248 -4.12 12.12 -1.43
C ILE A 248 -4.50 11.74 0.00
N ALA A 249 -5.63 12.25 0.51
CA ALA A 249 -6.09 11.95 1.85
C ALA A 249 -6.33 10.44 2.08
N LYS A 250 -6.93 9.74 1.12
CA LYS A 250 -7.12 8.29 1.20
C LYS A 250 -5.80 7.53 1.20
N ASP A 251 -4.83 7.97 0.43
CA ASP A 251 -3.53 7.31 0.35
C ASP A 251 -2.72 7.53 1.63
N ASP A 252 -2.70 8.75 2.17
CA ASP A 252 -2.09 9.06 3.46
C ASP A 252 -2.69 8.20 4.58
N ILE A 253 -4.04 8.10 4.64
CA ILE A 253 -4.72 7.26 5.63
C ILE A 253 -4.34 5.78 5.48
N ARG A 254 -4.28 5.27 4.26
CA ARG A 254 -3.90 3.87 3.99
C ARG A 254 -2.44 3.60 4.38
N GLU A 255 -1.55 4.55 4.11
CA GLU A 255 -0.13 4.45 4.48
C GLU A 255 0.03 4.38 6.00
N VAL A 256 -0.58 5.31 6.74
CA VAL A 256 -0.56 5.33 8.22
C VAL A 256 -1.11 4.02 8.79
N ARG A 257 -2.23 3.51 8.27
CA ARG A 257 -2.80 2.23 8.70
C ARG A 257 -1.87 1.05 8.42
N ALA A 258 -1.26 1.02 7.25
CA ALA A 258 -0.32 -0.05 6.89
C ALA A 258 0.95 -0.02 7.74
N GLU A 259 1.44 1.16 8.11
CA GLU A 259 2.57 1.33 9.02
C GLU A 259 2.22 0.87 10.43
N HIS A 260 1.06 1.28 10.96
CA HIS A 260 0.57 0.84 12.27
C HIS A 260 0.42 -0.70 12.32
N GLU A 261 -0.18 -1.30 11.31
CA GLU A 261 -0.33 -2.75 11.24
C GLU A 261 1.03 -3.48 11.18
N LYS A 262 2.00 -2.92 10.42
CA LYS A 262 3.37 -3.45 10.40
C LYS A 262 4.05 -3.35 11.76
N ALA A 263 3.88 -2.22 12.45
CA ALA A 263 4.44 -2.00 13.78
C ALA A 263 3.83 -2.97 14.82
N GLU A 264 2.52 -3.16 14.81
CA GLU A 264 1.85 -4.13 15.69
C GLU A 264 2.31 -5.56 15.42
N ARG A 265 2.37 -5.96 14.15
CA ARG A 265 2.90 -7.30 13.80
C ARG A 265 4.35 -7.49 14.23
N ALA A 266 5.18 -6.45 14.12
CA ALA A 266 6.57 -6.49 14.57
C ALA A 266 6.65 -6.62 16.10
N LYS A 267 5.82 -5.87 16.84
CA LYS A 267 5.71 -5.96 18.31
C LYS A 267 5.31 -7.36 18.75
N LEU A 268 4.24 -7.92 18.18
CA LEU A 268 3.79 -9.28 18.50
C LEU A 268 4.86 -10.35 18.23
N ARG A 269 5.59 -10.22 17.10
CA ARG A 269 6.72 -11.13 16.79
C ARG A 269 7.84 -11.00 17.80
N PHE A 270 8.16 -9.79 18.23
CA PHE A 270 9.20 -9.54 19.21
C PHE A 270 8.81 -10.12 20.59
N GLU A 271 7.59 -9.87 21.05
CA GLU A 271 7.07 -10.42 22.32
C GLU A 271 7.04 -11.94 22.31
N ALA A 272 6.56 -12.55 21.21
CA ALA A 272 6.59 -14.00 21.06
C ALA A 272 8.01 -14.59 21.07
N LYS A 273 8.97 -13.87 20.45
CA LYS A 273 10.38 -14.27 20.47
C LYS A 273 10.97 -14.19 21.88
N GLN A 274 10.68 -13.12 22.62
CA GLN A 274 11.14 -12.97 24.01
C GLN A 274 10.55 -14.05 24.92
N ALA A 275 9.23 -14.26 24.86
CA ALA A 275 8.56 -15.28 25.64
C ALA A 275 9.09 -16.70 25.35
N ARG A 276 9.44 -16.98 24.08
CA ARG A 276 10.10 -18.24 23.72
C ARG A 276 11.50 -18.33 24.32
N PHE A 277 12.29 -17.26 24.23
CA PHE A 277 13.64 -17.22 24.77
C PHE A 277 13.63 -17.42 26.30
N GLU A 278 12.72 -16.78 27.02
CA GLU A 278 12.55 -16.93 28.46
C GLU A 278 12.14 -18.35 28.84
N ARG A 279 11.21 -18.96 28.10
CA ARG A 279 10.83 -20.37 28.30
C ARG A 279 11.99 -21.32 28.07
N ASP A 280 12.76 -21.10 26.99
CA ASP A 280 13.91 -21.93 26.67
C ASP A 280 15.04 -21.77 27.72
N LYS A 281 15.20 -20.56 28.26
CA LYS A 281 16.12 -20.27 29.35
C LYS A 281 15.70 -20.98 30.64
N ALA A 282 14.46 -20.80 31.04
CA ALA A 282 13.91 -21.46 32.23
C ALA A 282 13.96 -23.00 32.15
N ALA A 283 13.65 -23.56 30.97
CA ALA A 283 13.75 -24.99 30.73
C ALA A 283 15.18 -25.52 30.81
N ARG A 284 16.18 -24.72 30.38
CA ARG A 284 17.59 -25.06 30.55
C ARG A 284 18.02 -25.01 32.03
N GLU A 285 17.65 -23.96 32.73
CA GLU A 285 17.93 -23.80 34.15
C GLU A 285 17.31 -24.93 34.98
N ALA A 286 16.05 -25.29 34.67
CA ALA A 286 15.38 -26.43 35.32
C ALA A 286 16.13 -27.76 35.09
N ARG A 287 16.52 -28.03 33.84
CA ARG A 287 17.32 -29.23 33.49
C ARG A 287 18.68 -29.26 34.21
N HIS A 288 19.34 -28.12 34.34
CA HIS A 288 20.59 -28.00 35.05
C HIS A 288 20.39 -28.22 36.55
N ALA A 289 19.31 -27.68 37.16
CA ALA A 289 18.98 -27.88 38.54
C ALA A 289 18.63 -29.35 38.85
N GLU A 290 17.83 -29.99 37.98
CA GLU A 290 17.52 -31.44 38.10
C GLU A 290 18.78 -32.31 38.02
N ALA A 291 19.64 -32.06 37.01
CA ALA A 291 20.89 -32.79 36.87
C ALA A 291 21.85 -32.60 38.07
N ALA A 292 21.87 -31.38 38.63
CA ALA A 292 22.65 -31.11 39.83
C ALA A 292 22.05 -31.81 41.06
N ALA A 293 20.71 -31.83 41.20
CA ALA A 293 20.03 -32.56 42.28
C ALA A 293 20.26 -34.08 42.19
N GLN A 294 20.15 -34.66 40.98
CA GLN A 294 20.42 -36.08 40.77
C GLN A 294 21.90 -36.43 41.08
N ARG A 295 22.86 -35.60 40.70
CA ARG A 295 24.27 -35.78 41.07
C ARG A 295 24.47 -35.74 42.60
N ARG A 296 23.83 -34.79 43.31
CA ARG A 296 23.90 -34.71 44.78
C ARG A 296 23.30 -35.95 45.43
N GLN A 297 22.14 -36.42 44.94
CA GLN A 297 21.52 -37.64 45.46
C GLN A 297 22.40 -38.89 45.21
N ALA A 298 23.00 -39.03 44.01
CA ALA A 298 23.87 -40.14 43.71
C ALA A 298 25.16 -40.12 44.56
N MET A 299 25.68 -38.93 44.86
CA MET A 299 26.85 -38.78 45.74
C MET A 299 26.53 -39.08 47.20
N ALA A 300 25.36 -38.65 47.70
CA ALA A 300 24.90 -38.99 49.06
C ALA A 300 24.67 -40.51 49.19
N ALA A 301 24.15 -41.19 48.19
CA ALA A 301 23.95 -42.63 48.16
C ALA A 301 25.27 -43.42 48.09
N ALA A 302 26.32 -42.83 47.53
CA ALA A 302 27.64 -43.45 47.42
C ALA A 302 28.53 -43.25 48.68
N GLY A 303 28.03 -42.63 49.77
CA GLY A 303 28.71 -42.49 51.05
C GLY A 303 29.96 -41.59 51.04
N GLY A 304 30.12 -40.74 50.04
CA GLY A 304 31.22 -39.78 49.89
C GLY A 304 30.87 -38.39 50.38
N ASP A 305 31.82 -37.71 51.02
CA ASP A 305 31.69 -36.28 51.35
C ASP A 305 31.45 -35.45 50.08
N ASP A 306 30.49 -34.50 50.13
CA ASP A 306 30.12 -33.66 49.00
C ASP A 306 31.33 -32.81 48.50
N PRO A 307 31.95 -33.12 47.37
CA PRO A 307 33.11 -32.38 46.90
C PRO A 307 32.80 -30.95 46.49
N VAL A 308 31.50 -30.61 46.31
CA VAL A 308 31.05 -29.26 46.06
C VAL A 308 31.05 -28.46 47.36
N ALA A 309 30.63 -29.07 48.45
CA ALA A 309 30.74 -28.49 49.80
C ALA A 309 32.19 -28.32 50.20
N ALA A 310 33.06 -29.31 49.91
CA ALA A 310 34.50 -29.20 50.11
C ALA A 310 35.17 -28.17 49.19
N ALA A 311 34.70 -28.01 47.93
CA ALA A 311 35.21 -27.02 47.00
C ALA A 311 34.73 -25.60 47.33
N LEU A 312 33.54 -25.42 47.88
CA LEU A 312 33.03 -24.14 48.40
C LEU A 312 33.65 -23.74 49.73
N ALA A 313 34.06 -24.70 50.55
CA ALA A 313 34.80 -24.44 51.78
C ALA A 313 36.27 -24.01 51.54
N ARG A 314 36.88 -24.49 50.42
CA ARG A 314 38.27 -24.13 50.04
C ARG A 314 38.49 -22.61 49.79
N PRO A 315 37.61 -21.84 49.12
CA PRO A 315 37.83 -20.40 48.98
C PRO A 315 37.64 -19.63 50.31
N LYS A 316 36.76 -20.04 51.20
CA LYS A 316 36.63 -19.44 52.55
C LYS A 316 37.94 -19.65 53.35
N ALA A 317 38.45 -20.87 53.39
CA ALA A 317 39.72 -21.16 54.09
C ALA A 317 40.92 -20.45 53.44
N LYS A 318 40.90 -20.22 52.11
CA LYS A 318 41.92 -19.42 51.39
C LYS A 318 41.73 -17.89 51.62
N GLN A 319 40.51 -17.41 51.77
CA GLN A 319 40.28 -16.00 52.11
C GLN A 319 40.70 -15.67 53.55
N ASP A 320 40.45 -16.57 54.49
CA ASP A 320 40.87 -16.41 55.86
C ASP A 320 42.40 -16.52 56.00
N ALA A 321 43.06 -17.34 55.17
CA ALA A 321 44.54 -17.42 55.15
C ALA A 321 45.21 -16.28 54.36
N ALA A 322 44.52 -15.65 53.40
CA ALA A 322 45.03 -14.52 52.59
C ALA A 322 44.87 -13.17 53.33
N SER A 323 44.07 -13.08 54.37
CA SER A 323 44.00 -11.91 55.23
C SER A 323 45.15 -11.73 56.23
N ALA A 324 46.04 -12.75 56.30
CA ALA A 324 47.17 -12.76 57.22
C ALA A 324 48.57 -12.53 56.56
N GLY A 325 48.62 -12.23 55.23
CA GLY A 325 49.90 -12.00 54.54
C GLY A 325 49.90 -10.71 53.71
N PRO A 326 51.11 -10.14 53.37
CA PRO A 326 51.18 -8.92 52.56
C PRO A 326 50.56 -9.11 51.20
N GLN A 327 49.68 -8.22 50.78
CA GLN A 327 48.97 -8.24 49.51
C GLN A 327 49.99 -8.14 48.34
N PRO A 328 49.95 -9.00 47.34
CA PRO A 328 50.73 -8.81 46.12
C PRO A 328 50.23 -7.60 45.34
N ASP A 329 51.17 -6.74 44.90
CA ASP A 329 50.90 -5.56 44.08
C ASP A 329 50.38 -5.99 42.69
N ASN A 330 49.09 -5.83 42.51
CA ASN A 330 48.42 -6.15 41.24
C ASN A 330 48.54 -5.04 40.18
N ALA A 331 49.23 -3.91 40.47
CA ALA A 331 49.34 -2.75 39.60
C ALA A 331 49.93 -3.11 38.22
N ALA A 332 50.98 -3.96 38.19
CA ALA A 332 51.60 -4.41 36.95
C ALA A 332 50.63 -5.23 36.05
N MET A 333 49.80 -6.07 36.67
CA MET A 333 48.81 -6.90 35.91
C MET A 333 47.64 -6.09 35.40
N MET A 334 47.20 -5.09 36.14
CA MET A 334 46.17 -4.13 35.70
C MET A 334 46.69 -3.24 34.56
N ALA A 335 47.92 -2.74 34.66
CA ALA A 335 48.60 -1.97 33.61
C ALA A 335 48.75 -2.80 32.32
N ALA A 336 49.15 -4.05 32.40
CA ALA A 336 49.27 -4.96 31.25
C ALA A 336 47.92 -5.26 30.59
N ARG A 337 46.83 -5.32 31.38
CA ARG A 337 45.46 -5.52 30.86
C ARG A 337 44.95 -4.27 30.14
N GLU A 338 45.25 -3.11 30.65
CA GLU A 338 44.90 -1.83 30.07
C GLU A 338 45.67 -1.55 28.78
N ALA A 339 46.97 -1.87 28.75
CA ALA A 339 47.80 -1.78 27.54
C ALA A 339 47.26 -2.69 26.43
N ARG A 340 46.89 -3.95 26.72
CA ARG A 340 46.24 -4.85 25.73
C ARG A 340 44.93 -4.34 25.21
N LYS A 341 44.12 -3.65 26.05
CA LYS A 341 42.86 -3.04 25.65
C LYS A 341 43.06 -1.86 24.73
N GLN A 342 44.08 -1.03 25.02
CA GLN A 342 44.44 0.09 24.15
C GLN A 342 45.02 -0.37 22.82
N GLU A 343 45.85 -1.39 22.81
CA GLU A 343 46.40 -1.99 21.58
C GLU A 343 45.30 -2.61 20.70
N ALA A 344 44.30 -3.27 21.28
CA ALA A 344 43.14 -3.80 20.57
C ALA A 344 42.25 -2.69 19.97
N LEU A 345 42.10 -1.55 20.65
CA LEU A 345 41.40 -0.39 20.14
C LEU A 345 42.18 0.30 19.01
N ALA A 346 43.49 0.42 19.14
CA ALA A 346 44.38 0.97 18.10
C ALA A 346 44.33 0.10 16.83
N ARG A 347 44.39 -1.22 16.99
CA ARG A 347 44.27 -2.18 15.86
C ARG A 347 42.94 -2.10 15.14
N ARG A 348 41.84 -1.88 15.87
CA ARG A 348 40.52 -1.64 15.27
C ARG A 348 40.43 -0.31 14.52
N ALA A 349 41.03 0.75 15.06
CA ALA A 349 41.11 2.06 14.42
C ALA A 349 41.96 2.01 13.14
N ALA A 350 43.12 1.32 13.17
CA ALA A 350 43.98 1.13 12.00
C ALA A 350 43.25 0.34 10.88
N LYS A 351 42.54 -0.72 11.25
CA LYS A 351 41.77 -1.51 10.28
C LYS A 351 40.61 -0.75 9.68
N ALA A 352 39.97 0.20 10.43
CA ALA A 352 38.97 1.07 9.92
C ALA A 352 39.52 2.16 8.98
N ALA A 353 40.73 2.63 9.22
CA ALA A 353 41.45 3.56 8.33
C ALA A 353 41.85 2.86 7.01
N GLU A 354 42.35 1.62 7.08
CA GLU A 354 42.77 0.83 5.91
C GLU A 354 41.57 0.49 4.98
N THR A 355 40.37 0.29 5.55
CA THR A 355 39.12 0.12 4.75
C THR A 355 38.61 1.43 4.15
N ALA A 356 38.98 2.58 4.71
CA ALA A 356 38.61 3.90 4.15
C ALA A 356 39.55 4.32 3.00
N GLU A 357 40.81 3.87 2.99
CA GLU A 357 41.75 4.14 1.90
C GLU A 357 41.59 3.22 0.68
N SER A 358 40.98 2.04 0.85
CA SER A 358 40.70 1.13 -0.29
C SER A 358 39.49 1.52 -1.15
N ASP A 359 38.66 2.44 -0.70
CA ASP A 359 37.48 2.90 -1.44
C ASP A 359 37.74 4.16 -2.32
N ASP A 360 38.96 4.72 -2.31
CA ASP A 360 39.28 5.96 -3.06
C ASP A 360 40.01 5.73 -4.40
N ALA A 361 40.04 4.48 -4.90
CA ALA A 361 40.63 4.17 -6.21
C ALA A 361 39.66 3.44 -7.12
N GLY A 362 38.60 4.14 -7.61
CA GLY A 362 37.75 3.58 -8.63
C GLY A 362 36.46 4.37 -8.87
N THR A 363 36.50 5.24 -9.89
CA THR A 363 35.40 5.82 -10.65
C THR A 363 34.39 6.70 -9.90
N ALA A 364 34.47 7.99 -10.20
CA ALA A 364 33.48 9.03 -9.95
C ALA A 364 32.15 8.70 -10.62
N VAL A 365 31.20 8.19 -9.84
CA VAL A 365 29.75 8.28 -10.13
C VAL A 365 29.16 9.04 -8.97
N VAL A 366 28.58 10.21 -9.28
CA VAL A 366 27.88 11.08 -8.35
C VAL A 366 26.73 10.30 -7.73
N ALA A 367 26.91 9.79 -6.52
CA ALA A 367 25.83 9.21 -5.72
C ALA A 367 25.18 10.32 -4.92
N GLU A 368 23.98 10.70 -5.31
CA GLU A 368 23.08 11.51 -4.49
C GLU A 368 22.95 10.87 -3.11
N ALA A 369 23.30 11.65 -2.10
CA ALA A 369 23.18 11.25 -0.69
C ALA A 369 21.71 10.99 -0.37
N ASP A 370 21.39 9.76 0.02
CA ASP A 370 20.05 9.34 0.44
C ASP A 370 19.52 10.21 1.59
N PRO A 371 18.52 11.08 1.37
CA PRO A 371 18.04 12.04 2.37
C PRO A 371 17.49 11.36 3.63
N LYS A 372 17.12 10.07 3.54
CA LYS A 372 16.63 9.28 4.69
C LYS A 372 17.75 8.95 5.67
N LYS A 373 18.97 8.68 5.20
CA LYS A 373 20.13 8.41 6.09
C LYS A 373 20.56 9.66 6.84
N ALA A 374 20.52 10.82 6.17
CA ALA A 374 20.82 12.11 6.81
C ALA A 374 19.78 12.47 7.88
N ALA A 375 18.50 12.25 7.63
CA ALA A 375 17.42 12.49 8.60
C ALA A 375 17.50 11.57 9.82
N ILE A 376 17.85 10.30 9.65
CA ILE A 376 18.04 9.34 10.76
C ILE A 376 19.26 9.74 11.61
N ALA A 377 20.36 10.16 11.00
CA ALA A 377 21.55 10.61 11.72
C ALA A 377 21.26 11.88 12.53
N ALA A 378 20.51 12.84 11.99
CA ALA A 378 20.09 14.04 12.68
C ALA A 378 19.13 13.76 13.85
N ALA A 379 18.19 12.83 13.69
CA ALA A 379 17.28 12.41 14.75
C ALA A 379 18.01 11.72 15.91
N LEU A 380 18.98 10.85 15.61
CA LEU A 380 19.82 10.19 16.62
C LEU A 380 20.72 11.20 17.37
N ALA A 381 21.27 12.18 16.69
CA ALA A 381 22.06 13.27 17.31
C ALA A 381 21.20 14.12 18.25
N SER A 382 19.98 14.48 17.84
CA SER A 382 19.01 15.24 18.65
C SER A 382 18.55 14.45 19.90
N ALA A 383 18.29 13.15 19.77
CA ALA A 383 17.92 12.30 20.90
C ALA A 383 19.06 12.15 21.91
N LYS A 384 20.33 12.09 21.44
CA LYS A 384 21.51 12.01 22.28
C LYS A 384 21.77 13.31 23.05
N ALA A 385 21.54 14.46 22.40
CA ALA A 385 21.64 15.78 23.01
C ALA A 385 20.56 16.00 24.09
N LYS A 386 19.30 15.57 23.83
CA LYS A 386 18.21 15.62 24.83
C LYS A 386 18.48 14.73 26.05
N LYS A 387 19.06 13.55 25.85
CA LYS A 387 19.44 12.66 26.96
C LYS A 387 20.58 13.21 27.80
N ALA A 388 21.54 13.90 27.19
CA ALA A 388 22.62 14.59 27.90
C ALA A 388 22.12 15.80 28.68
N ALA A 389 21.17 16.56 28.14
CA ALA A 389 20.55 17.70 28.83
C ALA A 389 19.69 17.29 30.03
N LEU A 390 18.97 16.15 29.94
CA LEU A 390 18.20 15.57 31.06
C LEU A 390 19.11 15.07 32.17
N ALA A 391 20.24 14.45 31.85
CA ALA A 391 21.24 14.02 32.86
C ALA A 391 21.95 15.19 33.57
N ALA A 392 22.16 16.30 32.89
CA ALA A 392 22.74 17.51 33.50
C ALA A 392 21.72 18.31 34.36
N GLY A 393 20.41 18.14 34.11
CA GLY A 393 19.34 18.75 34.90
C GLY A 393 19.10 18.07 36.24
N ASP A 394 19.34 16.77 36.34
CA ASP A 394 19.19 16.01 37.61
C ASP A 394 20.33 16.24 38.60
N GLU A 395 21.53 16.63 38.14
CA GLU A 395 22.65 17.02 39.06
C GLU A 395 22.48 18.40 39.67
N ALA A 396 21.74 19.30 39.01
CA ALA A 396 21.51 20.67 39.51
C ALA A 396 20.38 20.76 40.56
N SER A 397 19.50 19.76 40.66
CA SER A 397 18.38 19.73 41.62
C SER A 397 18.70 19.02 42.93
N ASN A 398 19.90 18.46 43.10
CA ASN A 398 20.34 17.77 44.30
C ASN A 398 21.35 18.54 45.16
N THR A 399 21.57 19.83 44.89
CA THR A 399 22.45 20.74 45.64
C THR A 399 21.78 22.07 46.02
N ALA A 400 20.48 22.05 46.28
CA ALA A 400 19.77 23.22 46.83
C ALA A 400 18.92 22.77 48.03
#